data_ab9beb25f307c71ef7f586a7750f5198
#
_entry.id   ab9beb25f307c71ef7f586a7750f5198
#
_cell.length_a   1.000
_cell.length_b   1.000
_cell.length_c   1.000
_cell.angle_alpha   90.00
_cell.angle_beta   90.00
_cell.angle_gamma   90.00
#
_symmetry.space_group_name_H-M   'P 1'
#
loop_
_entity.id
_entity.type
_entity.pdbx_description
1 polymer ?
#
loop_
_entity_poly.entity_id
_entity_poly.type
_entity_poly.pdbx_seq_one_letter_code
_entity_poly.pdbx_strand_id
1 'polypeptide(L)'
;MSDTPAAGATTYAEKYKGRPLDPDGRPTYGPFTPSQFPPNFDPEQEVIKRGLDDEDELIEVGVVIVGGGTAGLATANRLLQLLADDPELMEELGEVPVAVVEKAKTCGGHVMSGAVMVPGPLLELYPDMTREDWRRQKFAFGEVEKDGVYLMPNAKRAIKLPVAPPNFQNEGNEVVSVAALARYQQRVAEEQGAYILTETAATKLIVEDGAVVGVRSGDKGRGKAGQELRNFEPGTDIKAKVTVLAEGNWGHLTGAAIGEFHLAENRDPAVWELGVKEVWKVPKPLDRVIHTLGPWPLKSSAKYGQVGGTWVYPMKDETTGDDLVSIGFVVGLEYKDATTSAHDMLQLFKTHPMIRKILDGGERVAWSAKALPGGGFWSMPKLSMPGAVLVGDAGGLVDTVSLKGVHHSIQSGKLAAEAIYRSLKGQEPLSKYEKLIERSSTGKDLWATRNTRQPLAKGFFRGAPLSGIGVASNGHALPGRWHWHRNDDAEMFIGNTKDSYPKADGKYIFDKLSSVFISGNATRDDAPNHIRLEKHVPREIAETWVWMCPAGVYELPEDAPKQGRVDVIVNYTNCVQCGAITAKGGRLTPPEGGDGPLYTIV
;
A
#
# COMPACT_ATOMS: atom_id res chain seq x y z
N MET A 1 -1.75 -29.69 -6.77
CA MET A 1 -1.88 -29.77 -8.24
C MET A 1 -0.95 -28.75 -8.86
N SER A 2 -0.28 -29.11 -9.94
CA SER A 2 0.91 -28.49 -10.50
C SER A 2 0.79 -26.98 -10.74
N ASP A 3 1.66 -26.21 -10.06
CA ASP A 3 2.01 -24.84 -10.43
C ASP A 3 2.45 -24.80 -11.89
N THR A 4 1.57 -24.34 -12.77
CA THR A 4 1.95 -24.00 -14.14
C THR A 4 2.43 -22.55 -14.11
N PRO A 5 3.74 -22.27 -14.27
CA PRO A 5 4.25 -20.92 -14.25
C PRO A 5 3.67 -20.11 -15.41
N ALA A 6 3.43 -18.82 -15.17
CA ALA A 6 3.08 -17.86 -16.22
C ALA A 6 4.06 -18.00 -17.39
N ALA A 7 3.56 -18.01 -18.61
CA ALA A 7 4.37 -18.19 -19.82
C ALA A 7 5.51 -17.16 -19.87
N GLY A 8 6.76 -17.62 -19.73
CA GLY A 8 7.99 -16.82 -19.73
C GLY A 8 8.69 -16.69 -18.37
N ALA A 9 8.13 -17.18 -17.27
CA ALA A 9 8.82 -17.28 -15.99
C ALA A 9 9.58 -18.61 -15.94
N THR A 10 10.90 -18.57 -15.98
CA THR A 10 11.76 -19.71 -15.67
C THR A 10 11.51 -20.12 -14.23
N THR A 11 11.14 -21.37 -13.98
CA THR A 11 10.98 -21.85 -12.60
C THR A 11 12.30 -21.74 -11.85
N TYR A 12 12.25 -21.59 -10.53
CA TYR A 12 13.46 -21.58 -9.69
C TYR A 12 14.36 -22.80 -9.98
N ALA A 13 13.77 -23.99 -10.09
CA ALA A 13 14.48 -25.23 -10.41
C ALA A 13 15.22 -25.20 -11.76
N GLU A 14 14.67 -24.50 -12.77
CA GLU A 14 15.33 -24.33 -14.07
C GLU A 14 16.45 -23.29 -14.03
N LYS A 15 16.23 -22.16 -13.32
CA LYS A 15 17.21 -21.07 -13.19
C LYS A 15 18.47 -21.51 -12.43
N TYR A 16 18.31 -22.39 -11.44
CA TYR A 16 19.39 -22.83 -10.54
C TYR A 16 19.69 -24.33 -10.63
N LYS A 17 19.39 -24.95 -11.76
CA LYS A 17 19.63 -26.35 -12.02
C LYS A 17 21.09 -26.73 -11.71
N GLY A 18 21.28 -27.69 -10.80
CA GLY A 18 22.61 -28.19 -10.40
C GLY A 18 23.24 -27.52 -9.18
N ARG A 19 22.54 -26.59 -8.47
CA ARG A 19 23.00 -26.12 -7.16
C ARG A 19 22.70 -27.16 -6.08
N PRO A 20 23.65 -27.42 -5.15
CA PRO A 20 23.38 -28.24 -3.99
C PRO A 20 22.28 -27.61 -3.13
N LEU A 21 21.34 -28.45 -2.71
CA LEU A 21 20.27 -28.06 -1.83
C LEU A 21 20.50 -28.65 -0.42
N ASP A 22 20.00 -27.99 0.60
CA ASP A 22 19.91 -28.53 1.95
C ASP A 22 18.77 -29.56 2.06
N PRO A 23 18.59 -30.24 3.21
CA PRO A 23 17.50 -31.20 3.41
C PRO A 23 16.10 -30.63 3.19
N ASP A 24 15.92 -29.31 3.33
CA ASP A 24 14.65 -28.60 3.12
C ASP A 24 14.46 -28.16 1.67
N GLY A 25 15.36 -28.56 0.75
CA GLY A 25 15.29 -28.21 -0.66
C GLY A 25 15.74 -26.78 -0.99
N ARG A 26 16.45 -26.10 -0.10
CA ARG A 26 16.92 -24.71 -0.23
C ARG A 26 18.36 -24.65 -0.72
N PRO A 27 18.77 -23.61 -1.48
CA PRO A 27 20.15 -23.49 -1.94
C PRO A 27 21.13 -23.28 -0.79
N THR A 28 22.28 -23.95 -0.88
CA THR A 28 23.34 -23.88 0.14
C THR A 28 24.31 -22.73 -0.07
N TYR A 29 24.37 -22.14 -1.28
CA TYR A 29 25.18 -20.95 -1.59
C TYR A 29 24.48 -20.00 -2.58
N GLY A 30 24.84 -18.70 -2.52
CA GLY A 30 24.24 -17.62 -3.31
C GLY A 30 24.58 -17.63 -4.81
N PRO A 31 24.01 -16.69 -5.56
CA PRO A 31 23.17 -15.61 -5.06
C PRO A 31 21.83 -16.11 -4.53
N PHE A 32 21.33 -15.44 -3.46
CA PHE A 32 20.05 -15.80 -2.86
C PHE A 32 18.95 -14.82 -3.25
N THR A 33 17.71 -15.32 -3.34
CA THR A 33 16.51 -14.50 -3.49
C THR A 33 15.60 -14.70 -2.28
N PRO A 34 14.85 -13.67 -1.84
CA PRO A 34 13.91 -13.82 -0.72
C PRO A 34 12.85 -14.91 -0.93
N SER A 35 12.40 -15.12 -2.18
CA SER A 35 11.42 -16.16 -2.54
C SER A 35 11.87 -17.62 -2.26
N GLN A 36 13.17 -17.85 -2.01
CA GLN A 36 13.71 -19.16 -1.66
C GLN A 36 13.50 -19.52 -0.18
N PHE A 37 13.11 -18.56 0.64
CA PHE A 37 12.93 -18.71 2.09
C PHE A 37 11.52 -18.28 2.50
N PRO A 38 10.46 -18.95 1.95
CA PRO A 38 9.10 -18.62 2.29
C PRO A 38 8.82 -18.95 3.75
N PRO A 39 7.93 -18.19 4.40
CA PRO A 39 7.47 -18.55 5.73
C PRO A 39 6.63 -19.83 5.69
N ASN A 40 6.54 -20.50 6.82
CA ASN A 40 5.53 -21.55 7.01
C ASN A 40 4.15 -20.88 7.14
N PHE A 41 3.52 -20.62 6.03
CA PHE A 41 2.23 -19.96 5.93
C PHE A 41 1.49 -20.49 4.69
N ASP A 42 0.28 -20.96 4.89
CA ASP A 42 -0.59 -21.49 3.85
C ASP A 42 -1.78 -20.53 3.66
N PRO A 43 -1.85 -19.79 2.53
CA PRO A 43 -2.97 -18.90 2.23
C PRO A 43 -4.33 -19.62 2.14
N GLU A 44 -4.35 -20.91 1.80
CA GLU A 44 -5.60 -21.68 1.70
C GLU A 44 -6.27 -21.86 3.05
N GLN A 45 -5.50 -21.82 4.15
CA GLN A 45 -6.05 -21.84 5.51
C GLN A 45 -6.81 -20.57 5.89
N GLU A 46 -6.67 -19.51 5.09
CA GLU A 46 -7.39 -18.24 5.26
C GLU A 46 -8.74 -18.22 4.52
N VAL A 47 -9.13 -19.34 3.91
CA VAL A 47 -10.43 -19.53 3.27
C VAL A 47 -11.22 -20.60 4.01
N ILE A 48 -12.39 -20.22 4.51
CA ILE A 48 -13.35 -21.13 5.12
C ILE A 48 -14.35 -21.53 4.04
N LYS A 49 -14.46 -22.84 3.78
CA LYS A 49 -15.42 -23.37 2.77
C LYS A 49 -16.85 -23.49 3.29
N ARG A 50 -17.05 -23.16 4.54
CA ARG A 50 -18.33 -23.18 5.24
C ARG A 50 -18.25 -22.21 6.41
N GLY A 51 -19.32 -21.49 6.71
CA GLY A 51 -19.43 -20.64 7.90
C GLY A 51 -19.56 -21.41 9.20
N LEU A 52 -19.65 -20.69 10.32
CA LEU A 52 -20.03 -21.27 11.61
C LEU A 52 -21.50 -21.71 11.56
N ASP A 53 -21.81 -22.81 12.27
CA ASP A 53 -23.18 -23.29 12.42
C ASP A 53 -23.87 -22.65 13.65
N ASP A 54 -23.15 -21.84 14.44
CA ASP A 54 -23.66 -21.23 15.68
C ASP A 54 -24.25 -19.84 15.36
N GLU A 55 -25.56 -19.69 15.52
CA GLU A 55 -26.28 -18.43 15.23
C GLU A 55 -25.84 -17.27 16.14
N ASP A 56 -25.35 -17.56 17.36
CA ASP A 56 -24.92 -16.54 18.32
C ASP A 56 -23.60 -15.84 17.89
N GLU A 57 -22.83 -16.46 16.99
CA GLU A 57 -21.57 -15.93 16.45
C GLU A 57 -21.70 -15.41 15.00
N LEU A 58 -22.91 -15.22 14.50
CA LEU A 58 -23.21 -14.77 13.15
C LEU A 58 -23.79 -13.36 13.14
N ILE A 59 -23.22 -12.49 12.30
CA ILE A 59 -23.76 -11.18 11.97
C ILE A 59 -24.15 -11.19 10.49
N GLU A 60 -25.41 -10.90 10.18
CA GLU A 60 -25.88 -10.75 8.79
C GLU A 60 -25.96 -9.28 8.40
N VAL A 61 -25.40 -8.94 7.23
CA VAL A 61 -25.41 -7.58 6.66
C VAL A 61 -25.74 -7.63 5.17
N GLY A 62 -26.20 -6.53 4.60
CA GLY A 62 -26.44 -6.45 3.17
C GLY A 62 -25.13 -6.51 2.36
N VAL A 63 -24.20 -5.61 2.66
CA VAL A 63 -22.86 -5.55 2.04
C VAL A 63 -21.81 -5.36 3.13
N VAL A 64 -20.76 -6.19 3.13
CA VAL A 64 -19.60 -6.03 4.01
C VAL A 64 -18.41 -5.45 3.23
N ILE A 65 -17.80 -4.41 3.75
CA ILE A 65 -16.61 -3.74 3.19
C ILE A 65 -15.44 -3.96 4.14
N VAL A 66 -14.40 -4.62 3.69
CA VAL A 66 -13.19 -4.89 4.47
C VAL A 66 -12.15 -3.82 4.17
N GLY A 67 -11.96 -2.91 5.11
CA GLY A 67 -11.01 -1.80 5.05
C GLY A 67 -11.67 -0.43 4.98
N GLY A 68 -11.47 0.38 6.03
CA GLY A 68 -11.94 1.76 6.19
C GLY A 68 -10.99 2.80 5.57
N GLY A 69 -10.36 2.47 4.43
CA GLY A 69 -9.63 3.43 3.61
C GLY A 69 -10.54 4.19 2.64
N THR A 70 -9.95 5.13 1.85
CA THR A 70 -10.72 5.98 0.93
C THR A 70 -11.52 5.20 -0.13
N ALA A 71 -11.05 4.02 -0.57
CA ALA A 71 -11.77 3.20 -1.53
C ALA A 71 -13.00 2.52 -0.89
N GLY A 72 -12.83 1.89 0.26
CA GLY A 72 -13.92 1.23 0.99
C GLY A 72 -14.99 2.23 1.42
N LEU A 73 -14.58 3.37 1.98
CA LEU A 73 -15.50 4.41 2.40
C LEU A 73 -16.19 5.13 1.22
N ALA A 74 -15.50 5.27 0.07
CA ALA A 74 -16.16 5.76 -1.14
C ALA A 74 -17.23 4.77 -1.64
N THR A 75 -16.97 3.45 -1.49
CA THR A 75 -17.97 2.43 -1.79
C THR A 75 -19.17 2.53 -0.85
N ALA A 76 -18.93 2.64 0.47
CA ALA A 76 -19.99 2.76 1.47
C ALA A 76 -20.86 4.00 1.21
N ASN A 77 -20.23 5.18 1.10
CA ASN A 77 -20.95 6.43 0.88
C ASN A 77 -21.76 6.41 -0.41
N ARG A 78 -21.16 5.95 -1.53
CA ARG A 78 -21.88 5.91 -2.80
C ARG A 78 -23.03 4.90 -2.81
N LEU A 79 -22.82 3.74 -2.18
CA LEU A 79 -23.87 2.72 -2.10
C LEU A 79 -25.05 3.23 -1.25
N LEU A 80 -24.78 3.84 -0.10
CA LEU A 80 -25.83 4.42 0.75
C LEU A 80 -26.59 5.56 0.06
N GLN A 81 -25.91 6.41 -0.73
CA GLN A 81 -26.59 7.41 -1.58
C GLN A 81 -27.56 6.76 -2.57
N LEU A 82 -27.16 5.65 -3.21
CA LEU A 82 -28.02 4.92 -4.14
C LEU A 82 -29.21 4.23 -3.43
N LEU A 83 -28.98 3.68 -2.25
CA LEU A 83 -29.99 3.03 -1.42
C LEU A 83 -31.00 4.03 -0.84
N ALA A 84 -30.58 5.27 -0.55
CA ALA A 84 -31.48 6.33 -0.07
C ALA A 84 -32.62 6.64 -1.08
N ASP A 85 -32.35 6.45 -2.38
CA ASP A 85 -33.33 6.61 -3.47
C ASP A 85 -34.11 5.30 -3.76
N ASP A 86 -33.83 4.20 -3.04
CA ASP A 86 -34.43 2.86 -3.26
C ASP A 86 -34.80 2.19 -1.93
N PRO A 87 -35.89 2.63 -1.27
CA PRO A 87 -36.31 2.11 0.03
C PRO A 87 -36.63 0.60 0.02
N GLU A 88 -37.09 0.06 -1.11
CA GLU A 88 -37.41 -1.35 -1.27
C GLU A 88 -36.16 -2.21 -1.14
N LEU A 89 -35.09 -1.85 -1.88
CA LEU A 89 -33.82 -2.54 -1.78
C LEU A 89 -33.16 -2.32 -0.40
N MET A 90 -33.29 -1.12 0.18
CA MET A 90 -32.78 -0.81 1.52
C MET A 90 -33.37 -1.76 2.56
N GLU A 91 -34.70 -1.98 2.52
CA GLU A 91 -35.41 -2.89 3.42
C GLU A 91 -35.01 -4.37 3.17
N GLU A 92 -34.84 -4.76 1.90
CA GLU A 92 -34.38 -6.12 1.53
C GLU A 92 -32.98 -6.45 2.06
N LEU A 93 -32.13 -5.44 2.22
CA LEU A 93 -30.76 -5.62 2.76
C LEU A 93 -30.73 -5.78 4.29
N GLY A 94 -31.86 -5.61 4.96
CA GLY A 94 -32.01 -5.85 6.38
C GLY A 94 -31.61 -4.67 7.26
N GLU A 95 -31.43 -4.92 8.57
CA GLU A 95 -31.15 -3.91 9.59
C GLU A 95 -29.80 -3.18 9.36
N VAL A 96 -28.81 -3.89 8.82
CA VAL A 96 -27.48 -3.35 8.50
C VAL A 96 -27.22 -3.46 6.99
N PRO A 97 -27.67 -2.50 6.19
CA PRO A 97 -27.48 -2.55 4.73
C PRO A 97 -26.02 -2.52 4.31
N VAL A 98 -25.18 -1.74 5.01
CA VAL A 98 -23.74 -1.58 4.72
C VAL A 98 -22.95 -1.61 6.01
N ALA A 99 -22.02 -2.56 6.13
CA ALA A 99 -21.05 -2.63 7.21
C ALA A 99 -19.62 -2.41 6.70
N VAL A 100 -18.78 -1.69 7.47
CA VAL A 100 -17.34 -1.54 7.19
C VAL A 100 -16.55 -2.13 8.33
N VAL A 101 -15.66 -3.06 8.04
CA VAL A 101 -14.75 -3.69 9.00
C VAL A 101 -13.37 -3.06 8.86
N GLU A 102 -12.88 -2.43 9.92
CA GLU A 102 -11.57 -1.76 9.94
C GLU A 102 -10.72 -2.24 11.12
N LYS A 103 -9.52 -2.71 10.85
CA LYS A 103 -8.60 -3.22 11.89
C LYS A 103 -7.98 -2.14 12.76
N ALA A 104 -7.84 -0.90 12.25
CA ALA A 104 -7.29 0.22 12.99
C ALA A 104 -8.29 0.78 14.02
N LYS A 105 -7.79 1.58 14.96
CA LYS A 105 -8.63 2.29 15.96
C LYS A 105 -9.64 3.26 15.34
N THR A 106 -9.37 3.73 14.14
CA THR A 106 -10.24 4.60 13.36
C THR A 106 -9.95 4.40 11.87
N CYS A 107 -10.94 4.64 11.02
CA CYS A 107 -10.72 4.65 9.59
C CYS A 107 -9.60 5.64 9.23
N GLY A 108 -8.73 5.24 8.30
CA GLY A 108 -7.56 6.02 7.91
C GLY A 108 -6.36 5.95 8.87
N GLY A 109 -6.47 5.28 10.03
CA GLY A 109 -5.36 5.17 10.99
C GLY A 109 -4.11 4.49 10.44
N HIS A 110 -4.25 3.62 9.46
CA HIS A 110 -3.15 2.89 8.79
C HIS A 110 -2.91 3.37 7.34
N VAL A 111 -3.51 4.49 6.92
CA VAL A 111 -3.42 4.97 5.53
C VAL A 111 -2.42 6.10 5.41
N MET A 112 -1.55 6.02 4.39
CA MET A 112 -0.57 7.06 4.06
C MET A 112 -0.47 7.25 2.55
N SER A 113 -0.36 8.52 2.12
CA SER A 113 -0.02 8.87 0.74
C SER A 113 0.73 10.19 0.67
N GLY A 114 1.34 10.47 -0.44
CA GLY A 114 2.00 11.72 -0.78
C GLY A 114 1.24 13.02 -0.44
N ALA A 115 0.06 13.35 -0.67
CA ALA A 115 -0.93 13.04 -1.62
C ALA A 115 -1.35 14.31 -2.35
N VAL A 116 -1.04 14.41 -3.63
CA VAL A 116 -1.68 15.36 -4.53
C VAL A 116 -2.81 14.62 -5.24
N MET A 117 -4.03 15.06 -5.04
CA MET A 117 -5.24 14.38 -5.50
C MET A 117 -5.89 15.15 -6.66
N VAL A 118 -6.26 14.42 -7.70
CA VAL A 118 -7.16 14.93 -8.76
C VAL A 118 -8.57 15.06 -8.17
N PRO A 119 -9.19 16.26 -8.20
CA PRO A 119 -10.43 16.53 -7.43
C PRO A 119 -11.69 15.87 -7.98
N GLY A 120 -11.74 15.54 -9.28
CA GLY A 120 -12.96 15.09 -9.97
C GLY A 120 -13.72 13.98 -9.23
N PRO A 121 -13.13 12.81 -8.96
CA PRO A 121 -13.85 11.71 -8.30
C PRO A 121 -14.43 12.05 -6.92
N LEU A 122 -13.77 12.92 -6.15
CA LEU A 122 -14.30 13.35 -4.85
C LEU A 122 -15.44 14.36 -5.00
N LEU A 123 -15.35 15.28 -5.96
CA LEU A 123 -16.46 16.20 -6.31
C LEU A 123 -17.69 15.44 -6.84
N GLU A 124 -17.48 14.37 -7.60
CA GLU A 124 -18.57 13.51 -8.06
C GLU A 124 -19.21 12.70 -6.92
N LEU A 125 -18.43 12.32 -5.90
CA LEU A 125 -18.94 11.59 -4.72
C LEU A 125 -19.74 12.53 -3.80
N TYR A 126 -19.28 13.78 -3.67
CA TYR A 126 -19.92 14.82 -2.83
C TYR A 126 -20.19 16.08 -3.66
N PRO A 127 -21.22 16.07 -4.52
CA PRO A 127 -21.47 17.16 -5.47
C PRO A 127 -21.84 18.50 -4.81
N ASP A 128 -22.33 18.45 -3.58
CA ASP A 128 -22.72 19.65 -2.83
C ASP A 128 -21.55 20.31 -2.09
N MET A 129 -20.35 19.71 -2.15
CA MET A 129 -19.16 20.25 -1.50
C MET A 129 -18.27 21.02 -2.47
N THR A 130 -17.73 22.12 -1.99
CA THR A 130 -16.67 22.87 -2.63
C THR A 130 -15.28 22.46 -2.08
N ARG A 131 -14.20 22.83 -2.79
CA ARG A 131 -12.83 22.64 -2.29
C ARG A 131 -12.57 23.45 -1.00
N GLU A 132 -13.25 24.56 -0.82
CA GLU A 132 -13.17 25.34 0.42
C GLU A 132 -13.79 24.56 1.59
N ASP A 133 -14.90 23.86 1.37
CA ASP A 133 -15.47 22.96 2.37
C ASP A 133 -14.51 21.84 2.76
N TRP A 134 -13.76 21.28 1.81
CA TRP A 134 -12.74 20.27 2.10
C TRP A 134 -11.67 20.80 3.07
N ARG A 135 -11.23 22.05 2.89
CA ARG A 135 -10.27 22.72 3.80
C ARG A 135 -10.89 22.95 5.18
N ARG A 136 -12.13 23.38 5.26
CA ARG A 136 -12.88 23.50 6.52
C ARG A 136 -13.02 22.15 7.24
N GLN A 137 -13.16 21.04 6.49
CA GLN A 137 -13.18 19.68 7.04
C GLN A 137 -11.79 19.15 7.41
N LYS A 138 -10.73 19.92 7.21
CA LYS A 138 -9.34 19.65 7.60
C LYS A 138 -8.69 18.42 6.93
N PHE A 139 -9.17 18.01 5.79
CA PHE A 139 -8.49 16.97 5.01
C PHE A 139 -7.79 17.50 3.75
N ALA A 140 -8.08 18.72 3.31
CA ALA A 140 -7.38 19.43 2.24
C ALA A 140 -6.57 20.61 2.77
N PHE A 141 -5.43 20.88 2.13
CA PHE A 141 -4.39 21.81 2.58
C PHE A 141 -3.98 22.84 1.53
N GLY A 142 -4.66 22.90 0.41
CA GLY A 142 -4.48 23.88 -0.64
C GLY A 142 -4.41 23.33 -2.04
N GLU A 143 -4.77 24.19 -2.99
CA GLU A 143 -4.64 23.93 -4.42
C GLU A 143 -3.20 24.04 -4.87
N VAL A 144 -2.78 23.17 -5.79
CA VAL A 144 -1.46 23.25 -6.40
C VAL A 144 -1.46 24.36 -7.45
N GLU A 145 -0.77 25.47 -7.15
CA GLU A 145 -0.64 26.60 -8.06
C GLU A 145 0.54 26.45 -9.02
N LYS A 146 1.60 25.76 -8.61
CA LYS A 146 2.85 25.63 -9.37
C LYS A 146 3.50 24.28 -9.18
N ASP A 147 4.11 23.77 -10.23
CA ASP A 147 4.95 22.58 -10.23
C ASP A 147 6.45 22.92 -10.36
N GLY A 148 7.27 22.02 -9.81
CA GLY A 148 8.72 22.03 -9.99
C GLY A 148 9.26 20.61 -10.06
N VAL A 149 9.79 20.21 -11.22
CA VAL A 149 10.49 18.93 -11.37
C VAL A 149 11.98 19.19 -11.45
N TYR A 150 12.75 18.52 -10.60
CA TYR A 150 14.18 18.72 -10.49
C TYR A 150 14.94 17.43 -10.76
N LEU A 151 15.93 17.49 -11.64
CA LEU A 151 16.92 16.43 -11.81
C LEU A 151 18.00 16.58 -10.73
N MET A 152 18.22 15.52 -9.94
CA MET A 152 19.27 15.46 -8.92
C MET A 152 20.42 14.53 -9.36
N PRO A 153 21.47 15.08 -10.00
CA PRO A 153 22.60 14.26 -10.44
C PRO A 153 23.51 13.80 -9.27
N ASN A 154 23.53 14.53 -8.16
CA ASN A 154 24.32 14.23 -6.96
C ASN A 154 23.79 14.96 -5.72
N ALA A 155 24.42 14.74 -4.57
CA ALA A 155 24.04 15.31 -3.27
C ALA A 155 24.12 16.84 -3.14
N LYS A 156 24.58 17.57 -4.15
CA LYS A 156 24.81 19.03 -4.06
C LYS A 156 24.06 19.84 -5.13
N ARG A 157 23.64 19.20 -6.22
CA ARG A 157 23.06 19.88 -7.39
C ARG A 157 21.64 19.40 -7.64
N ALA A 158 20.74 20.36 -7.85
CA ALA A 158 19.40 20.15 -8.36
C ALA A 158 19.21 21.06 -9.59
N ILE A 159 18.78 20.48 -10.69
CA ILE A 159 18.59 21.19 -11.97
C ILE A 159 17.08 21.17 -12.25
N LYS A 160 16.44 22.34 -12.21
CA LYS A 160 15.01 22.45 -12.54
C LYS A 160 14.81 22.16 -14.03
N LEU A 161 13.88 21.25 -14.33
CA LEU A 161 13.45 21.02 -15.71
C LEU A 161 12.65 22.22 -16.22
N PRO A 162 12.83 22.64 -17.48
CA PRO A 162 12.11 23.79 -18.02
C PRO A 162 10.60 23.58 -18.10
N VAL A 163 10.17 22.33 -18.32
CA VAL A 163 8.78 21.90 -18.38
C VAL A 163 8.63 20.64 -17.56
N ALA A 164 7.61 20.57 -16.72
CA ALA A 164 7.25 19.35 -16.01
C ALA A 164 6.74 18.30 -17.01
N PRO A 165 7.19 17.04 -16.95
CA PRO A 165 6.58 15.96 -17.71
C PRO A 165 5.07 15.90 -17.47
N PRO A 166 4.24 15.48 -18.46
CA PRO A 166 2.77 15.50 -18.33
C PRO A 166 2.23 14.82 -17.07
N ASN A 167 2.83 13.72 -16.66
CA ASN A 167 2.44 12.96 -15.45
C ASN A 167 2.79 13.67 -14.13
N PHE A 168 3.61 14.71 -14.15
CA PHE A 168 3.97 15.55 -12.99
C PHE A 168 3.37 16.96 -13.07
N GLN A 169 2.42 17.20 -13.95
CA GLN A 169 1.62 18.42 -13.98
C GLN A 169 0.49 18.30 -12.98
N ASN A 170 0.53 19.09 -11.93
CA ASN A 170 -0.39 19.02 -10.80
C ASN A 170 -1.17 20.31 -10.58
N GLU A 171 -0.93 21.35 -11.36
CA GLU A 171 -1.68 22.60 -11.26
C GLU A 171 -3.18 22.34 -11.32
N GLY A 172 -3.93 22.91 -10.40
CA GLY A 172 -5.36 22.68 -10.23
C GLY A 172 -5.75 21.42 -9.42
N ASN A 173 -4.79 20.57 -9.02
CA ASN A 173 -5.04 19.48 -8.07
C ASN A 173 -5.05 20.00 -6.62
N GLU A 174 -5.43 19.16 -5.68
CA GLU A 174 -5.50 19.52 -4.25
C GLU A 174 -4.51 18.68 -3.43
N VAL A 175 -3.80 19.31 -2.50
CA VAL A 175 -2.98 18.60 -1.52
C VAL A 175 -3.87 18.17 -0.36
N VAL A 176 -3.86 16.88 -0.04
CA VAL A 176 -4.75 16.29 0.96
C VAL A 176 -3.99 15.42 1.97
N SER A 177 -4.58 15.23 3.16
CA SER A 177 -4.25 14.11 4.04
C SER A 177 -5.23 12.98 3.80
N VAL A 178 -4.73 11.84 3.37
CA VAL A 178 -5.57 10.67 3.08
C VAL A 178 -6.15 10.08 4.36
N ALA A 179 -5.39 10.14 5.46
CA ALA A 179 -5.88 9.71 6.77
C ALA A 179 -7.03 10.59 7.27
N ALA A 180 -6.93 11.91 7.10
CA ALA A 180 -8.01 12.84 7.46
C ALA A 180 -9.22 12.71 6.52
N LEU A 181 -8.99 12.51 5.22
CA LEU A 181 -10.06 12.26 4.25
C LEU A 181 -10.85 11.00 4.59
N ALA A 182 -10.17 9.90 4.93
CA ALA A 182 -10.85 8.67 5.34
C ALA A 182 -11.72 8.88 6.59
N ARG A 183 -11.24 9.61 7.60
CA ARG A 183 -12.06 9.96 8.79
C ARG A 183 -13.26 10.84 8.43
N TYR A 184 -13.09 11.76 7.48
CA TYR A 184 -14.22 12.54 6.98
C TYR A 184 -15.25 11.62 6.30
N GLN A 185 -14.81 10.74 5.40
CA GLN A 185 -15.67 9.79 4.71
C GLN A 185 -16.36 8.81 5.68
N GLN A 186 -15.67 8.41 6.77
CA GLN A 186 -16.27 7.61 7.85
C GLN A 186 -17.48 8.32 8.46
N ARG A 187 -17.31 9.58 8.90
CA ARG A 187 -18.42 10.34 9.51
C ARG A 187 -19.62 10.45 8.57
N VAL A 188 -19.36 10.73 7.29
CA VAL A 188 -20.45 10.83 6.30
C VAL A 188 -21.14 9.47 6.11
N ALA A 189 -20.39 8.36 6.11
CA ALA A 189 -20.98 7.02 5.99
C ALA A 189 -21.83 6.67 7.24
N GLU A 190 -21.35 7.00 8.45
CA GLU A 190 -22.11 6.81 9.70
C GLU A 190 -23.39 7.65 9.72
N GLU A 191 -23.32 8.92 9.29
CA GLU A 191 -24.49 9.81 9.17
C GLU A 191 -25.53 9.28 8.17
N GLN A 192 -25.09 8.51 7.16
CA GLN A 192 -25.95 7.83 6.17
C GLN A 192 -26.44 6.43 6.62
N GLY A 193 -26.02 5.96 7.79
CA GLY A 193 -26.45 4.67 8.38
C GLY A 193 -25.51 3.50 8.13
N ALA A 194 -24.25 3.72 7.75
CA ALA A 194 -23.26 2.65 7.72
C ALA A 194 -22.92 2.17 9.15
N TYR A 195 -22.77 0.86 9.31
CA TYR A 195 -22.25 0.28 10.53
C TYR A 195 -20.73 0.11 10.43
N ILE A 196 -19.99 0.91 11.20
CA ILE A 196 -18.52 0.91 11.15
C ILE A 196 -17.95 0.14 12.34
N LEU A 197 -17.30 -1.00 12.05
CA LEU A 197 -16.62 -1.87 13.02
C LEU A 197 -15.12 -1.57 13.02
N THR A 198 -14.69 -0.56 13.78
CA THR A 198 -13.27 -0.32 14.03
C THR A 198 -12.70 -1.34 15.02
N GLU A 199 -11.37 -1.41 15.14
CA GLU A 199 -10.66 -2.38 15.99
C GLU A 199 -11.08 -3.83 15.73
N THR A 200 -11.47 -4.11 14.46
CA THR A 200 -11.95 -5.42 14.01
C THR A 200 -11.17 -5.84 12.77
N ALA A 201 -10.31 -6.84 12.91
CA ALA A 201 -9.52 -7.37 11.80
C ALA A 201 -10.28 -8.52 11.13
N ALA A 202 -10.59 -8.41 9.84
CA ALA A 202 -11.06 -9.55 9.06
C ALA A 202 -9.87 -10.48 8.76
N THR A 203 -9.96 -11.76 9.14
CA THR A 203 -8.85 -12.70 9.07
C THR A 203 -9.08 -13.87 8.12
N LYS A 204 -10.34 -14.23 7.86
CA LYS A 204 -10.68 -15.32 6.95
C LYS A 204 -11.78 -14.92 5.99
N LEU A 205 -11.69 -15.45 4.77
CA LEU A 205 -12.71 -15.33 3.72
C LEU A 205 -13.67 -16.53 3.83
N ILE A 206 -14.97 -16.28 3.80
CA ILE A 206 -15.98 -17.35 3.83
C ILE A 206 -16.46 -17.58 2.40
N VAL A 207 -16.34 -18.83 1.92
CA VAL A 207 -16.73 -19.24 0.57
C VAL A 207 -17.70 -20.41 0.64
N GLU A 208 -18.89 -20.22 0.10
CA GLU A 208 -19.93 -21.26 0.00
C GLU A 208 -20.33 -21.40 -1.49
N ASP A 209 -20.44 -22.62 -1.98
CA ASP A 209 -20.81 -22.96 -3.37
C ASP A 209 -20.00 -22.18 -4.45
N GLY A 210 -18.71 -21.91 -4.17
CA GLY A 210 -17.81 -21.20 -5.07
C GLY A 210 -18.01 -19.69 -5.12
N ALA A 211 -18.78 -19.11 -4.20
CA ALA A 211 -18.97 -17.67 -4.06
C ALA A 211 -18.51 -17.19 -2.68
N VAL A 212 -17.98 -15.98 -2.61
CA VAL A 212 -17.72 -15.31 -1.33
C VAL A 212 -19.04 -14.91 -0.72
N VAL A 213 -19.29 -15.33 0.53
CA VAL A 213 -20.52 -15.02 1.27
C VAL A 213 -20.25 -14.20 2.54
N GLY A 214 -19.02 -13.79 2.76
CA GLY A 214 -18.66 -12.97 3.91
C GLY A 214 -17.24 -13.16 4.38
N VAL A 215 -16.97 -12.72 5.61
CA VAL A 215 -15.66 -12.78 6.25
C VAL A 215 -15.80 -13.17 7.72
N ARG A 216 -14.75 -13.75 8.28
CA ARG A 216 -14.62 -13.96 9.73
C ARG A 216 -13.65 -12.95 10.33
N SER A 217 -14.04 -12.34 11.43
CA SER A 217 -13.14 -11.49 12.22
C SER A 217 -12.09 -12.33 12.94
N GLY A 218 -11.02 -11.69 13.38
CA GLY A 218 -9.99 -12.33 14.19
C GLY A 218 -10.40 -12.41 15.66
N ASP A 219 -9.85 -13.41 16.35
CA ASP A 219 -9.97 -13.50 17.80
C ASP A 219 -9.37 -12.29 18.49
N LYS A 220 -9.92 -11.91 19.64
CA LYS A 220 -9.35 -10.93 20.56
C LYS A 220 -8.87 -11.62 21.83
N GLY A 221 -7.90 -11.01 22.53
CA GLY A 221 -7.41 -11.51 23.80
C GLY A 221 -6.63 -12.82 23.72
N ARG A 222 -5.88 -13.05 22.63
CA ARG A 222 -4.88 -14.13 22.59
C ARG A 222 -3.54 -13.66 23.10
N GLY A 223 -2.87 -14.52 23.86
CA GLY A 223 -1.51 -14.30 24.34
C GLY A 223 -0.44 -14.70 23.33
N LYS A 224 0.82 -14.42 23.66
CA LYS A 224 1.99 -14.58 22.78
C LYS A 224 2.20 -15.98 22.21
N ALA A 225 1.80 -17.02 22.95
CA ALA A 225 1.84 -18.42 22.51
C ALA A 225 0.53 -18.89 21.86
N GLY A 226 -0.42 -17.98 21.60
CA GLY A 226 -1.75 -18.28 21.05
C GLY A 226 -2.78 -18.71 22.08
N GLN A 227 -2.42 -18.77 23.38
CA GLN A 227 -3.34 -19.13 24.46
C GLN A 227 -4.42 -18.06 24.68
N GLU A 228 -5.59 -18.47 25.13
CA GLU A 228 -6.68 -17.59 25.51
C GLU A 228 -6.35 -16.85 26.83
N LEU A 229 -6.54 -15.54 26.84
CA LEU A 229 -6.41 -14.68 28.01
C LEU A 229 -7.78 -14.48 28.67
N ARG A 230 -7.82 -13.76 29.79
CA ARG A 230 -9.08 -13.54 30.54
C ARG A 230 -10.14 -12.73 29.76
N ASN A 231 -9.70 -11.97 28.78
CA ASN A 231 -10.53 -11.15 27.89
C ASN A 231 -10.63 -11.76 26.48
N PHE A 232 -10.50 -13.07 26.37
CA PHE A 232 -10.62 -13.75 25.09
C PHE A 232 -12.06 -13.64 24.56
N GLU A 233 -12.17 -13.27 23.29
CA GLU A 233 -13.38 -13.25 22.49
C GLU A 233 -13.08 -13.94 21.15
N PRO A 234 -13.84 -14.96 20.76
CA PRO A 234 -13.67 -15.62 19.47
C PRO A 234 -14.05 -14.69 18.32
N GLY A 235 -13.50 -14.96 17.14
CA GLY A 235 -13.88 -14.25 15.93
C GLY A 235 -15.31 -14.58 15.50
N THR A 236 -16.00 -13.59 14.96
CA THR A 236 -17.40 -13.66 14.52
C THR A 236 -17.49 -13.74 13.00
N ASP A 237 -18.42 -14.54 12.49
CA ASP A 237 -18.76 -14.57 11.06
C ASP A 237 -19.64 -13.37 10.70
N ILE A 238 -19.25 -12.66 9.65
CA ILE A 238 -20.03 -11.56 9.06
C ILE A 238 -20.43 -11.99 7.67
N LYS A 239 -21.67 -12.43 7.51
CA LYS A 239 -22.25 -12.86 6.23
C LYS A 239 -22.88 -11.68 5.49
N ALA A 240 -22.70 -11.65 4.17
CA ALA A 240 -23.18 -10.58 3.32
C ALA A 240 -23.59 -11.08 1.94
N LYS A 241 -24.53 -10.40 1.29
CA LYS A 241 -24.88 -10.65 -0.12
C LYS A 241 -23.70 -10.30 -1.06
N VAL A 242 -22.89 -9.29 -0.71
CA VAL A 242 -21.67 -8.91 -1.44
C VAL A 242 -20.57 -8.48 -0.48
N THR A 243 -19.35 -8.94 -0.73
CA THR A 243 -18.14 -8.57 0.01
C THR A 243 -17.27 -7.63 -0.84
N VAL A 244 -16.81 -6.52 -0.25
CA VAL A 244 -15.87 -5.58 -0.89
C VAL A 244 -14.51 -5.67 -0.19
N LEU A 245 -13.47 -6.09 -0.91
CA LEU A 245 -12.11 -6.15 -0.39
C LEU A 245 -11.41 -4.82 -0.71
N ALA A 246 -11.33 -3.96 0.30
CA ALA A 246 -10.75 -2.62 0.26
C ALA A 246 -9.52 -2.49 1.18
N GLU A 247 -8.79 -3.60 1.36
CA GLU A 247 -7.72 -3.77 2.36
C GLU A 247 -6.43 -3.00 2.04
N GLY A 248 -6.41 -2.28 0.93
CA GLY A 248 -5.23 -1.53 0.51
C GLY A 248 -4.09 -2.43 0.05
N ASN A 249 -2.86 -2.01 0.35
CA ASN A 249 -1.66 -2.74 -0.02
C ASN A 249 -1.55 -4.08 0.71
N TRP A 250 -1.32 -5.16 -0.05
CA TRP A 250 -1.15 -6.52 0.48
C TRP A 250 -2.27 -6.94 1.44
N GLY A 251 -3.52 -6.70 1.04
CA GLY A 251 -4.67 -7.16 1.79
C GLY A 251 -4.57 -8.66 2.05
N HIS A 252 -4.80 -9.06 3.29
CA HIS A 252 -4.69 -10.45 3.71
C HIS A 252 -5.72 -11.33 2.99
N LEU A 253 -6.98 -10.93 3.05
CA LEU A 253 -8.07 -11.62 2.35
C LEU A 253 -8.02 -11.42 0.84
N THR A 254 -7.54 -10.28 0.37
CA THR A 254 -7.26 -10.05 -1.06
C THR A 254 -6.30 -11.10 -1.59
N GLY A 255 -5.22 -11.41 -0.84
CA GLY A 255 -4.27 -12.46 -1.21
C GLY A 255 -4.92 -13.85 -1.26
N ALA A 256 -5.75 -14.19 -0.27
CA ALA A 256 -6.51 -15.44 -0.24
C ALA A 256 -7.49 -15.53 -1.43
N ALA A 257 -8.24 -14.45 -1.71
CA ALA A 257 -9.16 -14.39 -2.84
C ALA A 257 -8.46 -14.53 -4.20
N ILE A 258 -7.30 -13.87 -4.38
CA ILE A 258 -6.50 -13.99 -5.61
C ILE A 258 -6.08 -15.43 -5.84
N GLY A 259 -5.67 -16.15 -4.80
CA GLY A 259 -5.33 -17.57 -4.86
C GLY A 259 -6.55 -18.45 -5.16
N GLU A 260 -7.59 -18.35 -4.35
CA GLU A 260 -8.80 -19.18 -4.43
C GLU A 260 -9.54 -19.06 -5.76
N PHE A 261 -9.68 -17.84 -6.29
CA PHE A 261 -10.41 -17.56 -7.53
C PHE A 261 -9.51 -17.36 -8.75
N HIS A 262 -8.22 -17.63 -8.65
CA HIS A 262 -7.25 -17.50 -9.74
C HIS A 262 -7.29 -16.12 -10.44
N LEU A 263 -7.44 -15.04 -9.67
CA LEU A 263 -7.66 -13.69 -10.21
C LEU A 263 -6.44 -13.11 -10.91
N ALA A 264 -5.22 -13.59 -10.60
CA ALA A 264 -3.97 -13.17 -11.24
C ALA A 264 -3.55 -14.04 -12.42
N GLU A 265 -4.39 -14.98 -12.88
CA GLU A 265 -4.08 -15.81 -14.03
C GLU A 265 -3.84 -14.98 -15.29
N ASN A 266 -2.74 -15.26 -16.01
CA ASN A 266 -2.27 -14.52 -17.19
C ASN A 266 -1.96 -13.02 -16.92
N ARG A 267 -1.68 -12.65 -15.67
CA ARG A 267 -1.19 -11.33 -15.27
C ARG A 267 0.32 -11.36 -15.00
N ASP A 268 0.96 -10.20 -15.07
CA ASP A 268 2.31 -10.07 -14.54
C ASP A 268 2.26 -10.15 -13.01
N PRO A 269 3.33 -10.58 -12.34
CA PRO A 269 3.35 -10.61 -10.90
C PRO A 269 3.14 -9.22 -10.30
N ALA A 270 2.51 -9.17 -9.15
CA ALA A 270 2.39 -7.94 -8.39
C ALA A 270 3.79 -7.42 -8.00
N VAL A 271 4.01 -6.13 -8.19
CA VAL A 271 5.23 -5.41 -7.85
C VAL A 271 4.89 -4.31 -6.87
N TRP A 272 5.78 -4.08 -5.92
CA TRP A 272 5.52 -3.19 -4.79
C TRP A 272 6.64 -2.17 -4.61
N GLU A 273 6.26 -1.02 -4.11
CA GLU A 273 7.15 0.07 -3.72
C GLU A 273 6.94 0.39 -2.25
N LEU A 274 7.97 0.89 -1.56
CA LEU A 274 7.88 1.35 -0.19
C LEU A 274 8.04 2.86 -0.14
N GLY A 275 6.99 3.54 0.35
CA GLY A 275 7.00 4.96 0.66
C GLY A 275 7.27 5.22 2.14
N VAL A 276 8.05 6.26 2.41
CA VAL A 276 8.25 6.84 3.74
C VAL A 276 7.99 8.34 3.65
N LYS A 277 7.26 8.88 4.60
CA LYS A 277 6.82 10.28 4.60
C LYS A 277 7.05 10.92 5.97
N GLU A 278 7.40 12.20 5.93
CA GLU A 278 7.38 13.09 7.08
C GLU A 278 6.52 14.32 6.77
N VAL A 279 5.87 14.87 7.78
CA VAL A 279 5.26 16.20 7.72
C VAL A 279 6.03 17.12 8.65
N TRP A 280 6.37 18.28 8.13
CA TRP A 280 7.15 19.29 8.83
C TRP A 280 6.38 20.60 8.92
N LYS A 281 6.35 21.20 10.12
CA LYS A 281 5.99 22.60 10.28
C LYS A 281 7.21 23.44 9.90
N VAL A 282 7.01 24.41 9.03
CA VAL A 282 8.12 25.22 8.48
C VAL A 282 7.86 26.70 8.71
N PRO A 283 8.93 27.52 8.90
CA PRO A 283 8.77 28.96 9.16
C PRO A 283 8.43 29.76 7.90
N LYS A 284 8.54 29.17 6.71
CA LYS A 284 8.26 29.81 5.43
C LYS A 284 7.46 28.87 4.54
N PRO A 285 6.35 29.34 3.94
CA PRO A 285 5.56 28.53 3.05
C PRO A 285 6.37 28.11 1.82
N LEU A 286 6.13 26.87 1.37
CA LEU A 286 6.61 26.40 0.07
C LEU A 286 5.60 26.83 -1.00
N ASP A 287 6.07 27.44 -2.10
CA ASP A 287 5.22 28.05 -3.13
C ASP A 287 4.84 27.08 -4.27
N ARG A 288 5.27 25.82 -4.20
CA ARG A 288 5.08 24.86 -5.29
C ARG A 288 5.17 23.41 -4.84
N VAL A 289 4.57 22.52 -5.59
CA VAL A 289 4.84 21.09 -5.54
C VAL A 289 6.21 20.80 -6.16
N ILE A 290 7.02 20.00 -5.49
CA ILE A 290 8.33 19.58 -5.97
C ILE A 290 8.38 18.07 -6.12
N HIS A 291 8.77 17.61 -7.31
CA HIS A 291 9.18 16.24 -7.56
C HIS A 291 10.66 16.21 -7.93
N THR A 292 11.37 15.17 -7.47
CA THR A 292 12.75 14.99 -7.91
C THR A 292 12.94 13.67 -8.64
N LEU A 293 13.74 13.74 -9.68
CA LEU A 293 14.13 12.60 -10.51
C LEU A 293 15.65 12.52 -10.52
N GLY A 294 16.19 11.35 -10.79
CA GLY A 294 17.62 11.24 -11.05
C GLY A 294 18.32 10.16 -10.28
N PRO A 295 19.65 10.05 -10.49
CA PRO A 295 20.44 8.97 -9.89
C PRO A 295 20.67 9.13 -8.39
N TRP A 296 20.46 10.31 -7.81
CA TRP A 296 20.61 10.55 -6.39
C TRP A 296 19.24 10.86 -5.73
N PRO A 297 18.97 10.32 -4.51
CA PRO A 297 19.81 9.49 -3.64
C PRO A 297 19.86 8.00 -4.03
N LEU A 298 19.20 7.59 -5.12
CA LEU A 298 19.17 6.23 -5.60
C LEU A 298 20.51 5.78 -6.19
N LYS A 299 20.85 4.50 -6.03
CA LYS A 299 21.90 3.84 -6.81
C LYS A 299 21.26 3.28 -8.10
N SER A 300 21.03 4.14 -9.09
CA SER A 300 20.14 3.93 -10.23
C SER A 300 20.70 3.08 -11.38
N SER A 301 21.83 2.37 -11.18
CA SER A 301 22.31 1.42 -12.18
C SER A 301 21.58 0.09 -12.10
N ALA A 302 21.53 -0.67 -13.22
CA ALA A 302 20.91 -1.98 -13.29
C ALA A 302 21.49 -3.00 -12.28
N LYS A 303 22.73 -2.80 -11.82
CA LYS A 303 23.38 -3.61 -10.78
C LYS A 303 22.58 -3.54 -9.46
N TYR A 304 22.12 -2.35 -9.07
CA TYR A 304 21.41 -2.14 -7.80
C TYR A 304 19.90 -2.31 -7.95
N GLY A 305 19.34 -2.04 -9.14
CA GLY A 305 17.91 -2.17 -9.42
C GLY A 305 17.03 -1.20 -8.64
N GLN A 306 17.59 -0.09 -8.13
CA GLN A 306 16.81 0.89 -7.39
C GLN A 306 16.07 1.82 -8.36
N VAL A 307 14.75 1.83 -8.25
CA VAL A 307 13.82 2.72 -8.97
C VAL A 307 12.98 3.44 -7.92
N GLY A 308 12.66 4.71 -8.15
CA GLY A 308 11.86 5.48 -7.21
C GLY A 308 12.03 6.99 -7.40
N GLY A 309 11.59 7.75 -6.41
CA GLY A 309 11.66 9.21 -6.45
C GLY A 309 11.28 9.85 -5.13
N THR A 310 11.21 11.17 -5.12
CA THR A 310 10.85 11.96 -3.95
C THR A 310 9.81 13.00 -4.30
N TRP A 311 9.13 13.47 -3.25
CA TRP A 311 8.21 14.60 -3.34
C TRP A 311 8.42 15.55 -2.17
N VAL A 312 8.07 16.84 -2.40
CA VAL A 312 7.95 17.87 -1.36
C VAL A 312 6.75 18.73 -1.71
N TYR A 313 5.71 18.68 -0.89
CA TYR A 313 4.43 19.34 -1.18
C TYR A 313 4.11 20.40 -0.12
N PRO A 314 3.67 21.60 -0.51
CA PRO A 314 3.18 22.60 0.42
C PRO A 314 1.86 22.14 1.03
N MET A 315 1.67 22.45 2.30
CA MET A 315 0.43 22.27 3.01
C MET A 315 0.16 23.50 3.86
N LYS A 316 -1.07 23.99 3.89
CA LYS A 316 -1.50 25.09 4.78
C LYS A 316 -2.57 24.59 5.72
N ASP A 317 -2.28 24.58 7.01
CA ASP A 317 -3.32 24.36 8.01
C ASP A 317 -4.05 25.68 8.29
N GLU A 318 -5.22 25.83 7.68
CA GLU A 318 -6.03 27.05 7.84
C GLU A 318 -6.56 27.24 9.28
N THR A 319 -6.58 26.18 10.09
CA THR A 319 -7.08 26.25 11.47
C THR A 319 -6.04 26.84 12.41
N THR A 320 -4.78 26.37 12.30
CA THR A 320 -3.67 26.84 13.14
C THR A 320 -2.92 27.99 12.49
N GLY A 321 -3.11 28.21 11.19
CA GLY A 321 -2.34 29.14 10.36
C GLY A 321 -0.92 28.66 10.05
N ASP A 322 -0.60 27.40 10.38
CA ASP A 322 0.73 26.84 10.19
C ASP A 322 1.03 26.54 8.72
N ASP A 323 2.26 26.84 8.29
CA ASP A 323 2.79 26.38 7.04
C ASP A 323 3.45 25.01 7.26
N LEU A 324 2.96 24.02 6.53
CA LEU A 324 3.44 22.65 6.61
C LEU A 324 4.05 22.21 5.27
N VAL A 325 4.92 21.20 5.34
CA VAL A 325 5.51 20.55 4.16
C VAL A 325 5.42 19.04 4.33
N SER A 326 4.80 18.37 3.37
CA SER A 326 4.87 16.91 3.21
C SER A 326 6.12 16.57 2.41
N ILE A 327 7.02 15.79 2.97
CA ILE A 327 8.23 15.31 2.30
C ILE A 327 8.29 13.80 2.35
N GLY A 328 8.64 13.16 1.24
CA GLY A 328 8.72 11.71 1.20
C GLY A 328 9.64 11.15 0.13
N PHE A 329 9.89 9.87 0.28
CA PHE A 329 10.72 9.06 -0.59
C PHE A 329 10.03 7.73 -0.89
N VAL A 330 10.06 7.30 -2.14
CA VAL A 330 9.56 5.99 -2.60
C VAL A 330 10.68 5.22 -3.25
N VAL A 331 10.79 3.93 -2.94
CA VAL A 331 11.68 2.99 -3.62
C VAL A 331 10.94 1.70 -3.96
N GLY A 332 11.10 1.25 -5.21
CA GLY A 332 10.62 -0.06 -5.65
C GLY A 332 11.35 -1.18 -4.91
N LEU A 333 10.59 -2.18 -4.48
CA LEU A 333 11.14 -3.31 -3.69
C LEU A 333 11.83 -4.38 -4.54
N GLU A 334 12.00 -4.17 -5.85
CA GLU A 334 12.78 -5.02 -6.75
C GLU A 334 14.31 -4.83 -6.67
N TYR A 335 14.79 -3.94 -5.82
CA TYR A 335 16.22 -3.70 -5.65
C TYR A 335 16.98 -4.95 -5.23
N LYS A 336 18.30 -4.96 -5.55
CA LYS A 336 19.22 -6.09 -5.32
C LYS A 336 20.21 -5.86 -4.17
N ASP A 337 20.41 -4.60 -3.76
CA ASP A 337 21.30 -4.24 -2.65
C ASP A 337 20.56 -4.38 -1.33
N ALA A 338 20.90 -5.40 -0.55
CA ALA A 338 20.30 -5.71 0.75
C ALA A 338 20.35 -4.53 1.75
N THR A 339 21.26 -3.59 1.54
CA THR A 339 21.42 -2.41 2.41
C THR A 339 20.56 -1.22 1.99
N THR A 340 19.60 -1.42 1.10
CA THR A 340 18.65 -0.38 0.69
C THR A 340 17.61 -0.12 1.77
N SER A 341 17.53 1.12 2.26
CA SER A 341 16.58 1.55 3.29
C SER A 341 15.83 2.80 2.84
N ALA A 342 14.53 2.69 2.63
CA ALA A 342 13.68 3.82 2.25
C ALA A 342 13.70 4.93 3.33
N HIS A 343 13.68 4.53 4.62
CA HIS A 343 13.77 5.47 5.73
C HIS A 343 15.07 6.29 5.67
N ASP A 344 16.21 5.61 5.60
CA ASP A 344 17.52 6.28 5.62
C ASP A 344 17.78 7.06 4.33
N MET A 345 17.19 6.64 3.20
CA MET A 345 17.21 7.40 1.95
C MET A 345 16.42 8.71 2.05
N LEU A 346 15.29 8.73 2.76
CA LEU A 346 14.58 9.98 3.08
C LEU A 346 15.46 10.88 3.98
N GLN A 347 16.14 10.29 4.99
CA GLN A 347 17.05 11.06 5.82
C GLN A 347 18.22 11.63 5.00
N LEU A 348 18.78 10.85 4.07
CA LEU A 348 19.82 11.30 3.15
C LEU A 348 19.31 12.42 2.23
N PHE A 349 18.10 12.30 1.70
CA PHE A 349 17.47 13.32 0.85
C PHE A 349 17.36 14.67 1.56
N LYS A 350 17.06 14.69 2.85
CA LYS A 350 16.99 15.91 3.66
C LYS A 350 18.34 16.62 3.84
N THR A 351 19.47 15.95 3.60
CA THR A 351 20.80 16.57 3.64
C THR A 351 21.11 17.43 2.40
N HIS A 352 20.35 17.27 1.30
CA HIS A 352 20.55 18.06 0.09
C HIS A 352 20.33 19.56 0.36
N PRO A 353 21.21 20.49 -0.09
CA PRO A 353 21.11 21.92 0.24
C PRO A 353 19.76 22.56 -0.09
N MET A 354 19.13 22.18 -1.22
CA MET A 354 17.80 22.67 -1.60
C MET A 354 16.74 22.25 -0.58
N ILE A 355 16.74 20.98 -0.17
CA ILE A 355 15.76 20.44 0.78
C ILE A 355 16.03 20.97 2.18
N ARG A 356 17.30 21.00 2.59
CA ARG A 356 17.70 21.56 3.88
C ARG A 356 17.18 22.99 4.07
N LYS A 357 17.28 23.83 3.04
CA LYS A 357 16.78 25.21 3.06
C LYS A 357 15.26 25.30 3.26
N ILE A 358 14.49 24.34 2.75
CA ILE A 358 13.03 24.29 2.94
C ILE A 358 12.70 23.96 4.38
N LEU A 359 13.43 23.01 4.99
CA LEU A 359 13.18 22.51 6.35
C LEU A 359 13.88 23.32 7.45
N ASP A 360 14.73 24.31 7.09
CA ASP A 360 15.53 25.05 8.06
C ASP A 360 14.67 25.87 9.02
N GLY A 361 14.89 25.68 10.34
CA GLY A 361 14.07 26.27 11.38
C GLY A 361 12.72 25.57 11.59
N GLY A 362 12.44 24.51 10.86
CA GLY A 362 11.21 23.72 10.98
C GLY A 362 11.28 22.60 12.03
N GLU A 363 10.13 21.99 12.28
CA GLU A 363 9.94 20.88 13.21
C GLU A 363 9.17 19.74 12.54
N ARG A 364 9.61 18.49 12.75
CA ARG A 364 8.90 17.30 12.27
C ARG A 364 7.69 17.02 13.17
N VAL A 365 6.49 17.01 12.58
CA VAL A 365 5.23 16.82 13.32
C VAL A 365 4.56 15.46 13.07
N ALA A 366 4.91 14.76 11.99
CA ALA A 366 4.41 13.41 11.71
C ALA A 366 5.40 12.59 10.89
N TRP A 367 5.25 11.27 10.98
CA TRP A 367 5.96 10.29 10.17
C TRP A 367 5.06 9.10 9.85
N SER A 368 5.26 8.50 8.70
CA SER A 368 4.53 7.31 8.27
C SER A 368 5.31 6.50 7.23
N ALA A 369 4.96 5.23 7.10
CA ALA A 369 5.49 4.35 6.06
C ALA A 369 4.40 3.38 5.57
N LYS A 370 4.34 3.17 4.24
CA LYS A 370 3.43 2.22 3.62
C LYS A 370 4.00 1.73 2.29
N ALA A 371 3.86 0.45 2.01
CA ALA A 371 4.07 -0.05 0.67
C ALA A 371 2.83 0.25 -0.20
N LEU A 372 3.02 0.30 -1.51
CA LEU A 372 1.98 0.55 -2.50
C LEU A 372 2.19 -0.34 -3.73
N PRO A 373 1.11 -0.72 -4.45
CA PRO A 373 1.25 -1.54 -5.65
C PRO A 373 1.88 -0.74 -6.78
N GLY A 374 3.02 -1.22 -7.30
CA GLY A 374 3.81 -0.57 -8.35
C GLY A 374 3.73 -1.27 -9.71
N GLY A 375 2.99 -2.38 -9.82
CA GLY A 375 2.95 -3.20 -11.05
C GLY A 375 2.12 -2.61 -12.19
N GLY A 376 1.20 -1.70 -11.90
CA GLY A 376 0.35 -1.02 -12.87
C GLY A 376 -0.55 -1.97 -13.64
N PHE A 377 -0.94 -1.56 -14.86
CA PHE A 377 -1.96 -2.21 -15.69
C PHE A 377 -1.78 -3.73 -15.89
N TRP A 378 -0.55 -4.19 -16.14
CA TRP A 378 -0.29 -5.61 -16.45
C TRP A 378 -0.35 -6.53 -15.23
N SER A 379 -0.16 -5.99 -14.03
CA SER A 379 -0.20 -6.73 -12.76
C SER A 379 -1.56 -6.67 -12.06
N MET A 380 -2.50 -5.91 -12.60
CA MET A 380 -3.84 -5.76 -12.05
C MET A 380 -4.59 -7.11 -12.14
N PRO A 381 -5.08 -7.69 -11.03
CA PRO A 381 -5.86 -8.92 -11.06
C PRO A 381 -7.23 -8.69 -11.72
N LYS A 382 -8.01 -9.74 -11.91
CA LYS A 382 -9.46 -9.58 -12.11
C LYS A 382 -10.03 -8.91 -10.87
N LEU A 383 -10.89 -7.91 -11.07
CA LEU A 383 -11.41 -7.07 -9.98
C LEU A 383 -12.71 -7.59 -9.37
N SER A 384 -13.27 -8.65 -9.94
CA SER A 384 -14.51 -9.27 -9.47
C SER A 384 -14.42 -10.79 -9.46
N MET A 385 -15.15 -11.39 -8.53
CA MET A 385 -15.37 -12.83 -8.39
C MET A 385 -16.82 -13.06 -7.94
N PRO A 386 -17.33 -14.30 -7.93
CA PRO A 386 -18.64 -14.57 -7.37
C PRO A 386 -18.75 -14.07 -5.94
N GLY A 387 -19.71 -13.19 -5.66
CA GLY A 387 -19.98 -12.60 -4.35
C GLY A 387 -19.03 -11.50 -3.87
N ALA A 388 -17.95 -11.14 -4.61
CA ALA A 388 -17.03 -10.10 -4.13
C ALA A 388 -16.36 -9.27 -5.23
N VAL A 389 -15.83 -8.09 -4.83
CA VAL A 389 -15.03 -7.18 -5.67
C VAL A 389 -13.79 -6.65 -4.94
N LEU A 390 -12.75 -6.31 -5.72
CA LEU A 390 -11.54 -5.63 -5.24
C LEU A 390 -11.58 -4.15 -5.59
N VAL A 391 -11.27 -3.26 -4.65
CA VAL A 391 -11.24 -1.80 -4.88
C VAL A 391 -9.93 -1.16 -4.42
N GLY A 392 -9.56 -0.04 -5.02
CA GLY A 392 -8.36 0.71 -4.67
C GLY A 392 -7.07 -0.09 -4.84
N ASP A 393 -6.14 0.06 -3.90
CA ASP A 393 -4.82 -0.60 -3.93
C ASP A 393 -4.93 -2.14 -3.87
N ALA A 394 -5.99 -2.69 -3.26
CA ALA A 394 -6.26 -4.13 -3.27
C ALA A 394 -6.44 -4.66 -4.70
N GLY A 395 -7.04 -3.88 -5.59
CA GLY A 395 -7.14 -4.15 -7.02
C GLY A 395 -5.92 -3.72 -7.84
N GLY A 396 -4.85 -3.18 -7.22
CA GLY A 396 -3.68 -2.64 -7.92
C GLY A 396 -3.95 -1.35 -8.69
N LEU A 397 -4.98 -0.59 -8.33
CA LEU A 397 -5.47 0.59 -9.06
C LEU A 397 -4.68 1.87 -8.69
N VAL A 398 -3.36 1.82 -8.86
CA VAL A 398 -2.43 2.93 -8.58
C VAL A 398 -1.54 3.21 -9.78
N ASP A 399 -1.47 4.47 -10.20
CA ASP A 399 -0.49 4.95 -11.17
C ASP A 399 0.75 5.48 -10.43
N THR A 400 1.72 4.61 -10.21
CA THR A 400 2.97 4.97 -9.53
C THR A 400 3.89 5.84 -10.37
N VAL A 401 3.75 5.82 -11.69
CA VAL A 401 4.53 6.67 -12.60
C VAL A 401 4.15 8.14 -12.44
N SER A 402 2.87 8.40 -12.24
CA SER A 402 2.33 9.75 -12.02
C SER A 402 2.20 10.11 -10.53
N LEU A 403 2.53 9.19 -9.61
CA LEU A 403 2.31 9.30 -8.16
C LEU A 403 0.83 9.60 -7.83
N LYS A 404 -0.08 8.92 -8.50
CA LYS A 404 -1.54 9.10 -8.41
C LYS A 404 -2.20 7.79 -7.97
N GLY A 405 -2.90 7.83 -6.83
CA GLY A 405 -3.62 6.67 -6.28
C GLY A 405 -4.95 7.06 -5.64
N VAL A 406 -4.99 8.20 -4.92
CA VAL A 406 -6.12 8.59 -4.08
C VAL A 406 -7.42 8.73 -4.89
N HIS A 407 -7.40 9.47 -5.98
CA HIS A 407 -8.59 9.65 -6.83
C HIS A 407 -8.99 8.36 -7.57
N HIS A 408 -8.03 7.48 -7.90
CA HIS A 408 -8.33 6.14 -8.43
C HIS A 408 -9.01 5.26 -7.39
N SER A 409 -8.57 5.33 -6.13
CA SER A 409 -9.22 4.63 -5.01
C SER A 409 -10.67 5.07 -4.85
N ILE A 410 -10.93 6.38 -4.82
CA ILE A 410 -12.29 6.94 -4.73
C ILE A 410 -13.14 6.53 -5.95
N GLN A 411 -12.59 6.68 -7.17
CA GLN A 411 -13.29 6.32 -8.40
C GLN A 411 -13.66 4.83 -8.44
N SER A 412 -12.72 3.96 -8.03
CA SER A 412 -12.97 2.52 -7.99
C SER A 412 -14.07 2.15 -6.99
N GLY A 413 -14.07 2.78 -5.82
CA GLY A 413 -15.12 2.58 -4.81
C GLY A 413 -16.51 3.01 -5.30
N LYS A 414 -16.60 4.18 -5.94
CA LYS A 414 -17.86 4.66 -6.56
C LYS A 414 -18.38 3.67 -7.59
N LEU A 415 -17.52 3.24 -8.52
CA LEU A 415 -17.93 2.32 -9.59
C LEU A 415 -18.27 0.92 -9.05
N ALA A 416 -17.61 0.49 -7.97
CA ALA A 416 -17.97 -0.75 -7.27
C ALA A 416 -19.38 -0.64 -6.67
N ALA A 417 -19.69 0.46 -5.98
CA ALA A 417 -21.01 0.71 -5.42
C ALA A 417 -22.12 0.67 -6.49
N GLU A 418 -21.87 1.29 -7.65
CA GLU A 418 -22.82 1.27 -8.77
C GLU A 418 -23.02 -0.14 -9.34
N ALA A 419 -21.94 -0.92 -9.47
CA ALA A 419 -22.03 -2.32 -9.92
C ALA A 419 -22.74 -3.21 -8.90
N ILE A 420 -22.45 -3.03 -7.60
CA ILE A 420 -23.10 -3.76 -6.50
C ILE A 420 -24.61 -3.45 -6.49
N TYR A 421 -24.98 -2.18 -6.52
CA TYR A 421 -26.39 -1.77 -6.54
C TYR A 421 -27.17 -2.42 -7.68
N ARG A 422 -26.64 -2.37 -8.93
CA ARG A 422 -27.27 -3.01 -10.08
C ARG A 422 -27.31 -4.52 -9.98
N SER A 423 -26.29 -5.13 -9.38
CA SER A 423 -26.24 -6.58 -9.17
C SER A 423 -27.28 -7.04 -8.14
N LEU A 424 -27.44 -6.31 -7.05
CA LEU A 424 -28.45 -6.59 -6.02
C LEU A 424 -29.87 -6.48 -6.58
N LYS A 425 -30.09 -5.56 -7.52
CA LYS A 425 -31.38 -5.46 -8.26
C LYS A 425 -31.57 -6.51 -9.37
N GLY A 426 -30.62 -7.43 -9.56
CA GLY A 426 -30.67 -8.43 -10.63
C GLY A 426 -30.57 -7.85 -12.05
N GLN A 427 -30.15 -6.59 -12.22
CA GLN A 427 -30.10 -5.90 -13.50
C GLN A 427 -28.84 -6.26 -14.31
N GLU A 428 -27.68 -6.33 -13.64
CA GLU A 428 -26.38 -6.63 -14.25
C GLU A 428 -25.56 -7.54 -13.33
N PRO A 429 -24.68 -8.41 -13.86
CA PRO A 429 -23.80 -9.22 -13.04
C PRO A 429 -22.71 -8.35 -12.40
N LEU A 430 -22.25 -8.74 -11.21
CA LEU A 430 -21.21 -8.02 -10.45
C LEU A 430 -19.91 -7.83 -11.27
N SER A 431 -19.60 -8.76 -12.18
CA SER A 431 -18.46 -8.67 -13.11
C SER A 431 -18.50 -7.47 -14.07
N LYS A 432 -19.63 -6.78 -14.15
CA LYS A 432 -19.73 -5.53 -14.91
C LYS A 432 -18.80 -4.44 -14.38
N TYR A 433 -18.43 -4.51 -13.10
CA TYR A 433 -17.48 -3.61 -12.45
C TYR A 433 -16.17 -3.46 -13.24
N GLU A 434 -15.61 -4.56 -13.76
CA GLU A 434 -14.35 -4.52 -14.53
C GLU A 434 -14.47 -3.62 -15.78
N LYS A 435 -15.59 -3.69 -16.48
CA LYS A 435 -15.86 -2.82 -17.65
C LYS A 435 -16.06 -1.36 -17.27
N LEU A 436 -16.63 -1.09 -16.10
CA LEU A 436 -16.75 0.28 -15.58
C LEU A 436 -15.37 0.86 -15.30
N ILE A 437 -14.49 0.11 -14.66
CA ILE A 437 -13.09 0.54 -14.42
C ILE A 437 -12.35 0.75 -15.74
N GLU A 438 -12.42 -0.18 -16.69
CA GLU A 438 -11.74 -0.08 -17.99
C GLU A 438 -12.12 1.21 -18.75
N ARG A 439 -13.39 1.61 -18.69
CA ARG A 439 -13.91 2.80 -19.38
C ARG A 439 -13.69 4.11 -18.64
N SER A 440 -13.39 4.04 -17.34
CA SER A 440 -13.16 5.20 -16.48
C SER A 440 -11.83 5.91 -16.76
N SER A 441 -11.61 7.06 -16.13
CA SER A 441 -10.28 7.71 -16.09
C SER A 441 -9.22 6.79 -15.52
N THR A 442 -9.53 6.04 -14.45
CA THR A 442 -8.60 5.09 -13.83
C THR A 442 -8.06 4.06 -14.83
N GLY A 443 -8.94 3.41 -15.60
CA GLY A 443 -8.52 2.43 -16.62
C GLY A 443 -7.67 3.06 -17.72
N LYS A 444 -8.02 4.26 -18.17
CA LYS A 444 -7.28 5.00 -19.20
C LYS A 444 -5.89 5.42 -18.73
N ASP A 445 -5.77 5.94 -17.50
CA ASP A 445 -4.51 6.40 -16.93
C ASP A 445 -3.54 5.24 -16.72
N LEU A 446 -4.02 4.13 -16.13
CA LEU A 446 -3.22 2.90 -15.98
C LEU A 446 -2.79 2.32 -17.32
N TRP A 447 -3.66 2.35 -18.35
CA TRP A 447 -3.29 1.92 -19.70
C TRP A 447 -2.23 2.82 -20.31
N ALA A 448 -2.33 4.14 -20.14
CA ALA A 448 -1.36 5.09 -20.66
C ALA A 448 0.05 4.88 -20.10
N THR A 449 0.16 4.51 -18.82
CA THR A 449 1.44 4.32 -18.12
C THR A 449 1.93 2.86 -18.11
N ARG A 450 1.20 1.91 -18.72
CA ARG A 450 1.40 0.45 -18.61
C ARG A 450 2.82 -0.08 -18.88
N ASN A 451 3.59 0.57 -19.73
CA ASN A 451 4.96 0.18 -20.12
C ASN A 451 6.02 1.20 -19.70
N THR A 452 5.66 2.19 -18.89
CA THR A 452 6.54 3.34 -18.62
C THR A 452 7.59 3.02 -17.53
N ARG A 453 7.28 2.14 -16.59
CA ARG A 453 8.17 1.77 -15.48
C ARG A 453 9.23 0.73 -15.88
N GLN A 454 8.89 -0.23 -16.70
CA GLN A 454 9.75 -1.35 -17.08
C GLN A 454 11.10 -0.95 -17.69
N PRO A 455 11.22 0.11 -18.53
CA PRO A 455 12.49 0.59 -19.03
C PRO A 455 13.50 0.97 -17.94
N LEU A 456 13.04 1.45 -16.77
CA LEU A 456 13.89 1.89 -15.67
C LEU A 456 14.70 0.74 -15.04
N ALA A 457 14.30 -0.51 -15.21
CA ALA A 457 15.08 -1.69 -14.81
C ALA A 457 16.46 -1.74 -15.50
N LYS A 458 16.62 -1.07 -16.65
CA LYS A 458 17.90 -0.94 -17.36
C LYS A 458 18.81 0.17 -16.78
N GLY A 459 18.39 0.79 -15.67
CA GLY A 459 19.04 1.93 -15.03
C GLY A 459 18.51 3.26 -15.55
N PHE A 460 18.67 4.32 -14.73
CA PHE A 460 18.08 5.64 -14.98
C PHE A 460 18.43 6.22 -16.36
N PHE A 461 19.70 6.29 -16.72
CA PHE A 461 20.13 6.96 -17.96
C PHE A 461 19.64 6.29 -19.25
N ARG A 462 19.42 4.97 -19.24
CA ARG A 462 18.88 4.22 -20.39
C ARG A 462 17.36 4.14 -20.36
N GLY A 463 16.80 4.04 -19.19
CA GLY A 463 15.36 3.85 -19.00
C GLY A 463 14.56 5.15 -19.04
N ALA A 464 15.04 6.22 -18.41
CA ALA A 464 14.29 7.47 -18.30
C ALA A 464 13.88 8.10 -19.64
N PRO A 465 14.72 8.12 -20.71
CA PRO A 465 14.28 8.60 -22.01
C PRO A 465 13.11 7.78 -22.59
N LEU A 466 13.18 6.45 -22.50
CA LEU A 466 12.08 5.58 -22.97
C LEU A 466 10.81 5.77 -22.14
N SER A 467 10.95 5.87 -20.82
CA SER A 467 9.82 6.20 -19.94
C SER A 467 9.18 7.53 -20.29
N GLY A 468 10.00 8.56 -20.56
CA GLY A 468 9.54 9.88 -21.00
C GLY A 468 8.77 9.84 -22.32
N ILE A 469 9.24 9.07 -23.30
CA ILE A 469 8.53 8.85 -24.57
C ILE A 469 7.19 8.15 -24.31
N GLY A 470 7.15 7.14 -23.42
CA GLY A 470 5.93 6.46 -23.02
C GLY A 470 4.90 7.42 -22.45
N VAL A 471 5.30 8.26 -21.49
CA VAL A 471 4.43 9.29 -20.88
C VAL A 471 3.94 10.29 -21.93
N ALA A 472 4.86 10.89 -22.71
CA ALA A 472 4.52 11.91 -23.69
C ALA A 472 3.57 11.43 -24.80
N SER A 473 3.55 10.12 -25.07
CA SER A 473 2.70 9.50 -26.09
C SER A 473 1.42 8.86 -25.50
N ASN A 474 1.09 9.06 -24.21
CA ASN A 474 0.03 8.35 -23.52
C ASN A 474 0.11 6.82 -23.74
N GLY A 475 1.34 6.27 -23.68
CA GLY A 475 1.62 4.84 -23.84
C GLY A 475 1.60 4.30 -25.27
N HIS A 476 1.26 5.11 -26.28
CA HIS A 476 1.17 4.64 -27.68
C HIS A 476 2.54 4.30 -28.28
N ALA A 477 3.60 5.01 -27.93
CA ALA A 477 4.95 4.79 -28.44
C ALA A 477 5.65 3.55 -27.84
N LEU A 478 5.09 2.95 -26.77
CA LEU A 478 5.59 1.73 -26.17
C LEU A 478 4.54 0.61 -26.29
N PRO A 479 4.35 0.05 -27.50
CA PRO A 479 3.32 -0.94 -27.77
C PRO A 479 3.65 -2.31 -27.14
N GLY A 480 2.65 -3.21 -27.12
CA GLY A 480 2.77 -4.57 -26.61
C GLY A 480 2.74 -4.63 -25.08
N ARG A 481 3.10 -5.79 -24.55
CA ARG A 481 3.20 -6.06 -23.12
C ARG A 481 4.67 -6.19 -22.74
N TRP A 482 5.11 -5.34 -21.83
CA TRP A 482 6.44 -5.37 -21.25
C TRP A 482 6.35 -5.98 -19.86
N HIS A 483 7.00 -7.15 -19.69
CA HIS A 483 6.92 -7.94 -18.48
C HIS A 483 7.77 -7.37 -17.34
N TRP A 484 7.34 -7.67 -16.13
CA TRP A 484 8.01 -7.35 -14.88
C TRP A 484 8.29 -8.63 -14.08
N HIS A 485 9.24 -8.57 -13.15
CA HIS A 485 9.60 -9.67 -12.28
C HIS A 485 9.11 -9.42 -10.86
N ARG A 486 8.89 -10.48 -10.08
CA ARG A 486 8.53 -10.38 -8.65
C ARG A 486 9.62 -9.66 -7.87
N ASN A 487 9.23 -8.91 -6.82
CA ASN A 487 10.20 -8.22 -5.96
C ASN A 487 11.10 -9.19 -5.18
N ASP A 488 10.55 -10.33 -4.77
CA ASP A 488 11.23 -11.35 -3.98
C ASP A 488 12.11 -12.31 -4.82
N ASP A 489 12.08 -12.20 -6.14
CA ASP A 489 12.98 -12.92 -7.05
C ASP A 489 14.28 -12.15 -7.38
N ALA A 490 14.46 -10.97 -6.78
CA ALA A 490 15.70 -10.21 -6.94
C ALA A 490 16.85 -10.91 -6.21
N GLU A 491 17.95 -11.17 -6.94
CA GLU A 491 19.18 -11.73 -6.37
C GLU A 491 19.83 -10.70 -5.44
N MET A 492 19.89 -11.02 -4.15
CA MET A 492 20.38 -10.10 -3.13
C MET A 492 21.91 -10.17 -2.99
N PHE A 493 22.52 -9.02 -2.75
CA PHE A 493 23.91 -8.90 -2.34
C PHE A 493 24.03 -7.80 -1.26
N ILE A 494 25.00 -7.93 -0.36
CA ILE A 494 25.28 -6.92 0.67
C ILE A 494 26.16 -5.84 0.05
N GLY A 495 25.60 -4.62 -0.07
CA GLY A 495 26.32 -3.46 -0.56
C GLY A 495 27.28 -2.88 0.50
N ASN A 496 28.08 -1.89 0.09
CA ASN A 496 28.92 -1.15 1.04
C ASN A 496 28.07 -0.06 1.71
N THR A 497 27.86 -0.18 3.03
CA THR A 497 27.11 0.78 3.85
C THR A 497 27.98 1.81 4.55
N LYS A 498 29.32 1.65 4.53
CA LYS A 498 30.20 2.65 5.16
C LYS A 498 29.95 4.01 4.52
N ASP A 499 29.49 4.97 5.32
CA ASP A 499 29.19 6.36 4.95
C ASP A 499 28.00 6.57 3.99
N SER A 500 27.11 5.57 3.83
CA SER A 500 25.98 5.69 2.90
C SER A 500 24.82 6.51 3.46
N TYR A 501 24.58 6.50 4.76
CA TYR A 501 23.44 7.17 5.40
C TYR A 501 23.89 8.11 6.52
N PRO A 502 23.20 9.26 6.71
CA PRO A 502 23.54 10.21 7.76
C PRO A 502 23.18 9.64 9.14
N LYS A 503 23.95 10.02 10.15
CA LYS A 503 23.63 9.70 11.55
C LYS A 503 22.48 10.59 12.03
N ALA A 504 21.60 10.04 12.86
CA ALA A 504 20.54 10.80 13.49
C ALA A 504 21.12 11.93 14.37
N ASP A 505 20.55 13.13 14.23
CA ASP A 505 20.90 14.33 15.01
C ASP A 505 19.74 14.79 15.92
N GLY A 506 18.58 14.12 15.84
CA GLY A 506 17.38 14.42 16.59
C GLY A 506 16.70 15.74 16.21
N LYS A 507 17.22 16.45 15.21
CA LYS A 507 16.70 17.74 14.77
C LYS A 507 16.21 17.71 13.34
N TYR A 508 17.01 17.19 12.42
CA TYR A 508 16.67 17.07 11.00
C TYR A 508 16.74 15.63 10.51
N ILE A 509 17.61 14.86 11.12
CA ILE A 509 17.84 13.45 10.79
C ILE A 509 17.39 12.61 11.97
N PHE A 510 16.49 11.68 11.73
CA PHE A 510 15.85 10.86 12.76
C PHE A 510 16.12 9.38 12.51
N ASP A 511 16.28 8.62 13.58
CA ASP A 511 16.34 7.16 13.53
C ASP A 511 14.95 6.51 13.34
N LYS A 512 14.94 5.20 13.10
CA LYS A 512 13.70 4.44 12.89
C LYS A 512 12.82 4.42 14.13
N LEU A 513 13.37 4.28 15.33
CA LEU A 513 12.59 4.14 16.57
C LEU A 513 11.90 5.44 16.97
N SER A 514 12.60 6.60 16.89
CA SER A 514 11.95 7.91 17.09
C SER A 514 10.87 8.19 16.06
N SER A 515 10.96 7.60 14.88
CA SER A 515 9.94 7.70 13.83
C SER A 515 8.73 6.80 14.10
N VAL A 516 8.94 5.60 14.62
CA VAL A 516 7.85 4.72 15.10
C VAL A 516 7.09 5.40 16.24
N PHE A 517 7.81 6.01 17.20
CA PHE A 517 7.18 6.72 18.32
C PHE A 517 6.20 7.80 17.85
N ILE A 518 6.63 8.67 16.92
CA ILE A 518 5.77 9.77 16.42
C ILE A 518 4.60 9.28 15.53
N SER A 519 4.66 8.04 15.04
CA SER A 519 3.56 7.44 14.26
C SER A 519 2.35 7.04 15.11
N GLY A 520 2.44 7.14 16.44
CA GLY A 520 1.41 6.68 17.36
C GLY A 520 1.25 5.15 17.36
N ASN A 521 2.29 4.41 16.94
CA ASN A 521 2.24 2.96 16.89
C ASN A 521 2.08 2.36 18.29
N ALA A 522 1.09 1.50 18.44
CA ALA A 522 0.84 0.74 19.65
C ALA A 522 0.42 -0.68 19.28
N THR A 523 1.17 -1.65 19.77
CA THR A 523 0.88 -3.07 19.62
C THR A 523 1.10 -3.73 20.97
N ARG A 524 0.18 -4.58 21.37
CA ARG A 524 0.23 -5.29 22.65
C ARG A 524 1.46 -6.20 22.71
N ASP A 525 2.27 -6.09 23.79
CA ASP A 525 3.53 -6.85 23.95
C ASP A 525 3.31 -8.37 24.10
N ASP A 526 2.17 -8.77 24.60
CA ASP A 526 1.78 -10.17 24.80
C ASP A 526 0.91 -10.73 23.67
N ALA A 527 0.63 -9.94 22.61
CA ALA A 527 -0.11 -10.42 21.44
C ALA A 527 0.70 -11.45 20.63
N PRO A 528 0.04 -12.33 19.86
CA PRO A 528 0.72 -13.22 18.94
C PRO A 528 1.50 -12.42 17.87
N ASN A 529 2.67 -12.94 17.49
CA ASN A 529 3.42 -12.33 16.40
C ASN A 529 2.65 -12.46 15.07
N HIS A 530 2.32 -11.34 14.46
CA HIS A 530 1.59 -11.25 13.19
C HIS A 530 2.51 -11.26 11.96
N ILE A 531 3.82 -11.37 12.15
CA ILE A 531 4.79 -11.41 11.05
C ILE A 531 5.25 -12.85 10.87
N ARG A 532 5.04 -13.39 9.67
CA ARG A 532 5.46 -14.73 9.29
C ARG A 532 6.70 -14.62 8.41
N LEU A 533 7.78 -15.26 8.81
CA LEU A 533 9.02 -15.38 8.05
C LEU A 533 9.82 -16.61 8.48
N GLU A 534 10.70 -17.09 7.61
CA GLU A 534 11.73 -18.04 7.97
C GLU A 534 12.82 -17.33 8.76
N LYS A 535 13.09 -17.75 9.99
CA LYS A 535 14.01 -17.02 10.88
C LYS A 535 15.47 -17.33 10.60
N HIS A 536 15.79 -18.54 10.13
CA HIS A 536 17.17 -18.98 9.89
C HIS A 536 17.50 -18.90 8.39
N VAL A 537 18.02 -17.77 7.94
CA VAL A 537 18.20 -17.43 6.53
C VAL A 537 19.63 -16.99 6.20
N PRO A 538 20.06 -17.01 4.92
CA PRO A 538 21.32 -16.39 4.53
C PRO A 538 21.41 -14.93 4.96
N ARG A 539 22.61 -14.49 5.30
CA ARG A 539 22.84 -13.13 5.79
C ARG A 539 22.33 -12.06 4.82
N GLU A 540 22.46 -12.27 3.52
CA GLU A 540 21.97 -11.36 2.49
C GLU A 540 20.45 -11.14 2.58
N ILE A 541 19.70 -12.18 2.93
CA ILE A 541 18.26 -12.12 3.12
C ILE A 541 17.93 -11.41 4.43
N ALA A 542 18.59 -11.79 5.51
CA ALA A 542 18.41 -11.15 6.82
C ALA A 542 18.72 -9.65 6.77
N GLU A 543 19.85 -9.24 6.19
CA GLU A 543 20.22 -7.84 5.97
C GLU A 543 19.17 -7.10 5.13
N THR A 544 18.59 -7.76 4.11
CA THR A 544 17.50 -7.17 3.33
C THR A 544 16.33 -6.76 4.21
N TRP A 545 15.92 -7.60 5.15
CA TRP A 545 14.80 -7.29 6.05
C TRP A 545 15.15 -6.21 7.08
N VAL A 546 16.35 -6.26 7.64
CA VAL A 546 16.86 -5.26 8.60
C VAL A 546 16.86 -3.85 7.98
N TRP A 547 17.43 -3.71 6.78
CA TRP A 547 17.52 -2.42 6.10
C TRP A 547 16.19 -1.96 5.50
N MET A 548 15.44 -2.86 4.88
CA MET A 548 14.15 -2.56 4.28
C MET A 548 13.16 -1.99 5.29
N CYS A 549 13.12 -2.57 6.50
CA CYS A 549 12.13 -2.20 7.50
C CYS A 549 12.30 -0.75 7.96
N PRO A 550 11.28 0.11 7.78
CA PRO A 550 11.35 1.51 8.19
C PRO A 550 11.17 1.70 9.70
N ALA A 551 10.80 0.63 10.42
CA ALA A 551 10.37 0.67 11.81
C ALA A 551 11.26 -0.12 12.79
N GLY A 552 12.40 -0.67 12.32
CA GLY A 552 13.34 -1.40 13.20
C GLY A 552 12.76 -2.70 13.78
N VAL A 553 11.96 -3.42 12.97
CA VAL A 553 11.34 -4.70 13.40
C VAL A 553 12.33 -5.84 13.39
N TYR A 554 13.25 -5.85 12.42
CA TYR A 554 14.20 -6.96 12.23
C TYR A 554 15.59 -6.55 12.71
N GLU A 555 16.22 -7.44 13.47
CA GLU A 555 17.57 -7.24 13.98
C GLU A 555 18.38 -8.52 13.84
N LEU A 556 19.70 -8.38 13.80
CA LEU A 556 20.63 -9.49 13.88
C LEU A 556 21.22 -9.55 15.30
N PRO A 557 21.46 -10.76 15.84
CA PRO A 557 22.25 -10.90 17.08
C PRO A 557 23.62 -10.21 16.96
N GLU A 558 24.13 -9.68 18.04
CA GLU A 558 25.44 -9.00 18.06
C GLU A 558 26.60 -9.91 17.62
N ASP A 559 26.49 -11.21 17.93
CA ASP A 559 27.44 -12.25 17.57
C ASP A 559 27.13 -12.95 16.23
N ALA A 560 26.16 -12.43 15.46
CA ALA A 560 25.75 -13.04 14.19
C ALA A 560 26.94 -13.19 13.22
N PRO A 561 27.13 -14.37 12.61
CA PRO A 561 28.23 -14.62 11.69
C PRO A 561 28.19 -13.67 10.50
N LYS A 562 29.37 -13.24 10.03
CA LYS A 562 29.49 -12.30 8.90
C LYS A 562 29.13 -12.94 7.56
N GLN A 563 29.09 -14.25 7.48
CA GLN A 563 28.75 -15.04 6.28
C GLN A 563 27.95 -16.27 6.67
N GLY A 564 27.21 -16.86 5.73
CA GLY A 564 26.37 -18.01 5.97
C GLY A 564 24.98 -17.64 6.47
N ARG A 565 24.32 -18.56 7.16
CA ARG A 565 22.98 -18.36 7.71
C ARG A 565 23.05 -17.70 9.09
N VAL A 566 22.05 -16.88 9.36
CA VAL A 566 21.90 -16.15 10.63
C VAL A 566 20.45 -16.24 11.11
N ASP A 567 20.26 -16.14 12.41
CA ASP A 567 18.93 -16.04 13.00
C ASP A 567 18.47 -14.58 13.03
N VAL A 568 17.21 -14.34 12.66
CA VAL A 568 16.62 -13.00 12.67
C VAL A 568 15.76 -12.81 13.92
N ILE A 569 16.05 -11.74 14.67
CA ILE A 569 15.23 -11.29 15.79
C ILE A 569 14.08 -10.45 15.23
N VAL A 570 12.85 -10.69 15.70
CA VAL A 570 11.63 -10.00 15.24
C VAL A 570 10.98 -9.24 16.39
N ASN A 571 11.13 -7.93 16.39
CA ASN A 571 10.52 -7.00 17.34
C ASN A 571 9.16 -6.54 16.77
N TYR A 572 8.18 -7.44 16.73
CA TYR A 572 6.90 -7.22 16.04
C TYR A 572 6.08 -6.05 16.60
N THR A 573 6.30 -5.65 17.85
CA THR A 573 5.64 -4.49 18.48
C THR A 573 6.00 -3.15 17.83
N ASN A 574 7.16 -3.08 17.15
CA ASN A 574 7.55 -1.92 16.35
C ASN A 574 6.86 -1.84 14.98
N CYS A 575 6.15 -2.90 14.58
CA CYS A 575 5.59 -3.01 13.24
C CYS A 575 4.49 -1.99 12.97
N VAL A 576 4.73 -1.06 12.05
CA VAL A 576 3.74 -0.10 11.56
C VAL A 576 2.89 -0.64 10.41
N GLN A 577 2.88 -1.93 10.20
CA GLN A 577 2.05 -2.63 9.20
C GLN A 577 2.16 -2.04 7.78
N CYS A 578 3.37 -1.65 7.39
CA CYS A 578 3.63 -1.08 6.06
C CYS A 578 3.48 -2.10 4.91
N GLY A 579 3.56 -3.40 5.19
CA GLY A 579 3.41 -4.48 4.21
C GLY A 579 4.67 -4.87 3.43
N ALA A 580 5.79 -4.15 3.57
CA ALA A 580 6.99 -4.36 2.77
C ALA A 580 7.58 -5.80 2.89
N ILE A 581 7.45 -6.44 4.05
CA ILE A 581 7.96 -7.81 4.27
C ILE A 581 7.33 -8.82 3.31
N THR A 582 6.06 -8.65 2.97
CA THR A 582 5.36 -9.55 2.05
C THR A 582 5.92 -9.47 0.63
N ALA A 583 6.48 -8.33 0.24
CA ALA A 583 7.18 -8.15 -1.03
C ALA A 583 8.63 -8.69 -1.02
N LYS A 584 9.13 -9.11 0.12
CA LYS A 584 10.53 -9.58 0.29
C LYS A 584 10.62 -10.95 0.98
N GLY A 585 9.68 -11.84 0.68
CA GLY A 585 9.73 -13.26 1.02
C GLY A 585 9.14 -13.63 2.37
N GLY A 586 8.68 -12.67 3.20
CA GLY A 586 7.88 -12.94 4.37
C GLY A 586 6.37 -12.76 4.12
N ARG A 587 5.58 -12.75 5.17
CA ARG A 587 4.14 -12.48 5.13
C ARG A 587 3.72 -11.64 6.32
N LEU A 588 2.96 -10.59 6.07
CA LEU A 588 2.24 -9.85 7.09
C LEU A 588 0.82 -10.40 7.18
N THR A 589 0.43 -10.88 8.36
CA THR A 589 -0.95 -11.26 8.67
C THR A 589 -1.59 -10.14 9.51
N PRO A 590 -2.92 -10.04 9.61
CA PRO A 590 -3.54 -9.06 10.48
C PRO A 590 -3.14 -9.32 11.95
N PRO A 591 -2.72 -8.29 12.70
CA PRO A 591 -2.66 -8.38 14.15
C PRO A 591 -4.08 -8.33 14.73
N GLU A 592 -4.20 -8.40 16.05
CA GLU A 592 -5.45 -8.10 16.74
C GLU A 592 -5.94 -6.69 16.39
N GLY A 593 -7.25 -6.52 16.32
CA GLY A 593 -7.85 -5.22 16.02
C GLY A 593 -7.46 -4.16 17.04
N GLY A 594 -7.19 -2.93 16.58
CA GLY A 594 -6.68 -1.83 17.39
C GLY A 594 -5.17 -1.70 17.43
N ASP A 595 -4.42 -2.76 17.07
CA ASP A 595 -2.95 -2.72 17.02
C ASP A 595 -2.41 -2.00 15.76
N GLY A 596 -1.27 -1.34 15.92
CA GLY A 596 -0.55 -0.69 14.83
C GLY A 596 -0.44 0.84 14.96
N PRO A 597 -0.11 1.55 13.87
CA PRO A 597 0.05 3.00 13.88
C PRO A 597 -1.29 3.74 13.98
N LEU A 598 -1.22 5.00 14.42
CA LEU A 598 -2.36 5.93 14.41
C LEU A 598 -1.98 7.19 13.63
N TYR A 599 -2.02 7.09 12.32
CA TYR A 599 -1.69 8.21 11.45
C TYR A 599 -2.79 9.29 11.49
N THR A 600 -2.37 10.56 11.54
CA THR A 600 -3.28 11.71 11.70
C THR A 600 -3.34 12.60 10.47
N ILE A 601 -2.23 13.19 10.06
CA ILE A 601 -2.16 14.18 8.96
C ILE A 601 -1.31 13.72 7.77
N VAL A 602 -1.08 12.42 7.64
CA VAL A 602 -0.25 11.85 6.57
C VAL A 602 -1.05 11.37 5.38
#